data_0660cf4587ccab1fb7db4dce779a9d41
#
_entry.id   0660cf4587ccab1fb7db4dce779a9d41
#
_cell.length_a   1.000
_cell.length_b   1.000
_cell.length_c   1.000
_cell.angle_alpha   90.00
_cell.angle_beta   90.00
_cell.angle_gamma   90.00
#
_symmetry.space_group_name_H-M   'P 1'
#
loop_
_entity.id
_entity.type
_entity.pdbx_description
1 polymer ?
#
loop_
_entity_poly.entity_id
_entity_poly.type
_entity_poly.pdbx_seq_one_letter_code
_entity_poly.pdbx_strand_id
1 'polypeptide(L)'
;MRLALLTHEPFYPPSGGGSAEANYLVSELTRRGHEVHLFCPDFHDRDAVAKRFGITVHPFTGWEMGRYTRLRSLKYLAYPGALRRLVRRVARDISFDAILSQHAISAVAAGKLKADLGVPVVMNFLDFLTGFMESWPAWAMPRFVLHRLMAYELSLPKRHDADAVLTVSDELARLFAETGYETDRLHPIRYGHDTKLFQLRTGNRKPETVAMHGSFDTHHLGPIAIRAIIDIALARPETRFLFIGTETDALKTLAKRVRADAPSAKLECTGFVPYAEVPGRLGQAGIGIIPYEPSSGAHCAFVAKLVEYAALGLPVVSTPLAGVKAYFDNQPSVRFSAFDGAQFANDVIDLLDNPPPQVESERLAKRVATELDWTVICARAVDQLEAVVL
;
A
#
# COMPACT_ATOMS: atom_id res chain seq x y z
N MET A 1 -26.84 3.29 7.04
CA MET A 1 -26.83 2.18 6.07
C MET A 1 -26.25 0.94 6.73
N ARG A 2 -26.70 -0.23 6.31
CA ARG A 2 -26.11 -1.52 6.67
C ARG A 2 -25.19 -2.00 5.57
N LEU A 3 -23.91 -2.11 5.84
CA LEU A 3 -22.87 -2.33 4.84
C LEU A 3 -22.22 -3.70 4.99
N ALA A 4 -22.03 -4.40 3.86
CA ALA A 4 -21.17 -5.56 3.78
C ALA A 4 -19.77 -5.14 3.30
N LEU A 5 -18.80 -5.11 4.20
CA LEU A 5 -17.38 -4.83 3.87
C LEU A 5 -16.63 -6.16 3.68
N LEU A 6 -16.10 -6.37 2.48
CA LEU A 6 -15.39 -7.59 2.09
C LEU A 6 -13.89 -7.34 1.97
N THR A 7 -13.07 -8.09 2.68
CA THR A 7 -11.62 -8.10 2.51
C THR A 7 -11.06 -9.52 2.49
N HIS A 8 -10.00 -9.71 1.75
CA HIS A 8 -9.28 -11.00 1.69
C HIS A 8 -8.05 -11.02 2.61
N GLU A 9 -7.78 -9.92 3.29
CA GLU A 9 -6.71 -9.80 4.29
C GLU A 9 -7.27 -9.81 5.72
N PRO A 10 -6.52 -10.32 6.70
CA PRO A 10 -6.90 -10.20 8.11
C PRO A 10 -7.06 -8.72 8.49
N PHE A 11 -8.16 -8.40 9.14
CA PHE A 11 -8.47 -7.02 9.51
C PHE A 11 -7.55 -6.48 10.61
N TYR A 12 -7.16 -7.34 11.56
CA TYR A 12 -6.37 -6.96 12.72
C TYR A 12 -5.33 -8.03 13.09
N PRO A 13 -4.12 -7.68 13.61
CA PRO A 13 -3.57 -6.31 13.70
C PRO A 13 -3.23 -5.73 12.32
N PRO A 14 -3.20 -4.39 12.16
CA PRO A 14 -2.77 -3.78 10.90
C PRO A 14 -1.33 -4.20 10.59
N SER A 15 -1.15 -4.93 9.49
CA SER A 15 0.15 -5.52 9.11
C SER A 15 0.70 -4.96 7.78
N GLY A 16 0.01 -4.02 7.18
CA GLY A 16 0.36 -3.39 5.92
C GLY A 16 -0.68 -2.34 5.52
N GLY A 17 -0.47 -1.71 4.37
CA GLY A 17 -1.29 -0.61 3.91
C GLY A 17 -2.78 -0.90 3.84
N GLY A 18 -3.17 -2.03 3.27
CA GLY A 18 -4.57 -2.41 3.13
C GLY A 18 -5.30 -2.62 4.45
N SER A 19 -4.68 -3.33 5.40
CA SER A 19 -5.30 -3.54 6.72
C SER A 19 -5.32 -2.27 7.57
N ALA A 20 -4.34 -1.36 7.42
CA ALA A 20 -4.35 -0.07 8.06
C ALA A 20 -5.51 0.79 7.53
N GLU A 21 -5.65 0.92 6.21
CA GLU A 21 -6.76 1.64 5.58
C GLU A 21 -8.11 1.09 6.03
N ALA A 22 -8.30 -0.25 6.04
CA ALA A 22 -9.54 -0.88 6.47
C ALA A 22 -9.95 -0.49 7.90
N ASN A 23 -8.97 -0.36 8.82
CA ASN A 23 -9.25 0.03 10.20
C ASN A 23 -9.75 1.49 10.29
N TYR A 24 -9.12 2.42 9.55
CA TYR A 24 -9.57 3.83 9.53
C TYR A 24 -10.90 3.98 8.79
N LEU A 25 -11.10 3.27 7.68
CA LEU A 25 -12.34 3.28 6.91
C LEU A 25 -13.52 2.76 7.74
N VAL A 26 -13.35 1.64 8.44
CA VAL A 26 -14.35 1.10 9.38
C VAL A 26 -14.66 2.09 10.50
N SER A 27 -13.61 2.72 11.07
CA SER A 27 -13.79 3.73 12.11
C SER A 27 -14.62 4.93 11.62
N GLU A 28 -14.40 5.38 10.38
CA GLU A 28 -15.16 6.48 9.79
C GLU A 28 -16.60 6.07 9.49
N LEU A 29 -16.83 4.87 8.94
CA LEU A 29 -18.15 4.31 8.69
C LEU A 29 -18.98 4.24 9.97
N THR A 30 -18.41 3.67 11.03
CA THR A 30 -19.12 3.55 12.33
C THR A 30 -19.33 4.91 13.01
N ARG A 31 -18.38 5.85 12.87
CA ARG A 31 -18.52 7.23 13.34
C ARG A 31 -19.71 7.96 12.69
N ARG A 32 -19.98 7.67 11.40
CA ARG A 32 -21.15 8.20 10.68
C ARG A 32 -22.46 7.44 10.97
N GLY A 33 -22.42 6.44 11.85
CA GLY A 33 -23.59 5.66 12.25
C GLY A 33 -23.98 4.55 11.28
N HIS A 34 -23.07 4.10 10.41
CA HIS A 34 -23.33 2.94 9.57
C HIS A 34 -23.15 1.64 10.36
N GLU A 35 -24.03 0.67 10.10
CA GLU A 35 -23.91 -0.69 10.61
C GLU A 35 -22.98 -1.49 9.67
N VAL A 36 -21.78 -1.85 10.15
CA VAL A 36 -20.76 -2.50 9.34
C VAL A 36 -20.69 -3.98 9.67
N HIS A 37 -20.92 -4.81 8.65
CA HIS A 37 -20.69 -6.27 8.66
C HIS A 37 -19.40 -6.57 7.89
N LEU A 38 -18.35 -6.93 8.60
CA LEU A 38 -17.03 -7.21 8.05
C LEU A 38 -16.88 -8.70 7.72
N PHE A 39 -16.60 -9.01 6.45
CA PHE A 39 -16.33 -10.36 5.96
C PHE A 39 -14.84 -10.48 5.64
N CYS A 40 -14.09 -11.21 6.46
CA CYS A 40 -12.65 -11.30 6.36
C CYS A 40 -12.12 -12.67 6.80
N PRO A 41 -10.84 -13.02 6.51
CA PRO A 41 -10.19 -14.15 7.15
C PRO A 41 -10.23 -13.99 8.68
N ASP A 42 -10.36 -15.12 9.40
CA ASP A 42 -10.35 -15.09 10.86
C ASP A 42 -9.02 -14.55 11.42
N PHE A 43 -9.09 -13.88 12.56
CA PHE A 43 -7.95 -13.24 13.21
C PHE A 43 -8.07 -13.30 14.73
N HIS A 44 -6.94 -13.14 15.41
CA HIS A 44 -6.88 -13.19 16.88
C HIS A 44 -7.66 -12.02 17.52
N ASP A 45 -8.22 -12.24 18.71
CA ASP A 45 -8.98 -11.26 19.50
C ASP A 45 -10.20 -10.64 18.76
N ARG A 46 -10.77 -11.36 17.80
CA ARG A 46 -11.87 -10.91 16.95
C ARG A 46 -12.99 -10.23 17.72
N ASP A 47 -13.49 -10.82 18.82
CA ASP A 47 -14.65 -10.30 19.53
C ASP A 47 -14.33 -8.99 20.28
N ALA A 48 -13.11 -8.86 20.82
CA ALA A 48 -12.64 -7.62 21.43
C ALA A 48 -12.47 -6.51 20.38
N VAL A 49 -11.94 -6.86 19.21
CA VAL A 49 -11.78 -5.94 18.08
C VAL A 49 -13.15 -5.53 17.53
N ALA A 50 -14.07 -6.46 17.33
CA ALA A 50 -15.43 -6.18 16.89
C ALA A 50 -16.12 -5.17 17.82
N LYS A 51 -16.03 -5.39 19.14
CA LYS A 51 -16.57 -4.48 20.16
C LYS A 51 -15.91 -3.11 20.11
N ARG A 52 -14.57 -3.06 19.96
CA ARG A 52 -13.80 -1.80 19.86
C ARG A 52 -14.23 -0.94 18.69
N PHE A 53 -14.45 -1.55 17.53
CA PHE A 53 -14.84 -0.85 16.30
C PHE A 53 -16.36 -0.69 16.12
N GLY A 54 -17.18 -1.32 16.97
CA GLY A 54 -18.64 -1.29 16.86
C GLY A 54 -19.18 -1.99 15.62
N ILE A 55 -18.56 -3.13 15.23
CA ILE A 55 -18.87 -3.87 13.99
C ILE A 55 -19.28 -5.31 14.26
N THR A 56 -19.92 -5.93 13.29
CA THR A 56 -20.18 -7.39 13.28
C THR A 56 -19.16 -8.08 12.35
N VAL A 57 -18.37 -9.01 12.88
CA VAL A 57 -17.36 -9.73 12.10
C VAL A 57 -17.89 -11.12 11.71
N HIS A 58 -17.85 -11.40 10.41
CA HIS A 58 -18.16 -12.69 9.81
C HIS A 58 -16.89 -13.35 9.28
N PRO A 59 -16.21 -14.19 10.08
CA PRO A 59 -14.95 -14.76 9.68
C PRO A 59 -15.13 -15.94 8.71
N PHE A 60 -14.14 -16.13 7.85
CA PHE A 60 -13.96 -17.38 7.12
C PHE A 60 -12.56 -17.93 7.36
N THR A 61 -12.40 -19.27 7.23
CA THR A 61 -11.10 -19.91 7.42
C THR A 61 -10.16 -19.45 6.32
N GLY A 62 -9.21 -18.60 6.70
CA GLY A 62 -8.14 -18.16 5.83
C GLY A 62 -7.02 -19.20 5.78
N TRP A 63 -6.37 -19.34 4.62
CA TRP A 63 -5.12 -20.09 4.55
C TRP A 63 -3.99 -19.14 4.89
N GLU A 64 -3.40 -19.30 6.05
CA GLU A 64 -2.15 -18.62 6.40
C GLU A 64 -0.98 -19.29 5.65
N MET A 65 -0.93 -19.03 4.38
CA MET A 65 0.28 -19.24 3.62
C MET A 65 1.09 -17.95 3.71
N GLY A 66 2.32 -18.06 4.16
CA GLY A 66 3.19 -16.92 4.38
C GLY A 66 3.09 -15.90 3.24
N ARG A 67 3.17 -14.62 3.56
CA ARG A 67 2.91 -13.46 2.68
C ARG A 67 3.62 -13.54 1.31
N TYR A 68 4.66 -14.36 1.22
CA TYR A 68 5.58 -14.48 0.07
C TYR A 68 5.62 -15.87 -0.56
N THR A 69 4.63 -16.72 -0.35
CA THR A 69 4.61 -18.07 -0.95
C THR A 69 3.88 -18.07 -2.30
N ARG A 70 4.38 -18.90 -3.26
CA ARG A 70 3.74 -19.10 -4.58
C ARG A 70 2.27 -19.54 -4.50
N LEU A 71 1.90 -20.20 -3.42
CA LEU A 71 0.55 -20.67 -3.14
C LEU A 71 -0.42 -19.52 -2.78
N ARG A 72 0.10 -18.29 -2.58
CA ARG A 72 -0.74 -17.09 -2.42
C ARG A 72 -1.68 -16.89 -3.61
N SER A 73 -1.26 -17.26 -4.81
CA SER A 73 -2.09 -17.20 -6.02
C SER A 73 -3.37 -18.02 -5.92
N LEU A 74 -3.40 -19.10 -5.14
CA LEU A 74 -4.61 -19.91 -4.92
C LEU A 74 -5.71 -19.14 -4.17
N LYS A 75 -5.36 -18.08 -3.42
CA LYS A 75 -6.35 -17.19 -2.78
C LYS A 75 -7.26 -16.55 -3.83
N TYR A 76 -6.73 -16.18 -5.00
CA TYR A 76 -7.51 -15.59 -6.09
C TYR A 76 -8.63 -16.52 -6.60
N LEU A 77 -8.43 -17.83 -6.51
CA LEU A 77 -9.42 -18.82 -6.94
C LEU A 77 -10.42 -19.16 -5.83
N ALA A 78 -9.95 -19.31 -4.59
CA ALA A 78 -10.76 -19.84 -3.49
C ALA A 78 -11.53 -18.77 -2.71
N TYR A 79 -10.90 -17.63 -2.41
CA TYR A 79 -11.48 -16.62 -1.53
C TYR A 79 -12.72 -15.93 -2.09
N PRO A 80 -12.81 -15.56 -3.39
CA PRO A 80 -14.04 -14.99 -3.94
C PRO A 80 -15.26 -15.89 -3.73
N GLY A 81 -15.08 -17.22 -3.91
CA GLY A 81 -16.14 -18.18 -3.68
C GLY A 81 -16.53 -18.36 -2.21
N ALA A 82 -15.56 -18.29 -1.30
CA ALA A 82 -15.80 -18.34 0.15
C ALA A 82 -16.55 -17.09 0.63
N LEU A 83 -16.07 -15.90 0.26
CA LEU A 83 -16.71 -14.62 0.57
C LEU A 83 -18.15 -14.59 0.04
N ARG A 84 -18.36 -14.90 -1.25
CA ARG A 84 -19.70 -14.90 -1.83
C ARG A 84 -20.66 -15.81 -1.07
N ARG A 85 -20.24 -17.05 -0.75
CA ARG A 85 -21.06 -18.00 0.00
C ARG A 85 -21.41 -17.51 1.40
N LEU A 86 -20.43 -16.90 2.08
CA LEU A 86 -20.61 -16.40 3.44
C LEU A 86 -21.57 -15.21 3.46
N VAL A 87 -21.38 -14.21 2.58
CA VAL A 87 -22.29 -13.06 2.46
C VAL A 87 -23.71 -13.50 2.12
N ARG A 88 -23.90 -14.40 1.14
CA ARG A 88 -25.21 -14.94 0.77
C ARG A 88 -25.91 -15.69 1.92
N ARG A 89 -25.14 -16.32 2.80
CA ARG A 89 -25.70 -16.99 4.00
C ARG A 89 -26.23 -15.95 4.96
N VAL A 90 -25.46 -14.91 5.28
CA VAL A 90 -25.86 -13.83 6.18
C VAL A 90 -27.02 -13.02 5.57
N ALA A 91 -27.00 -12.78 4.27
CA ALA A 91 -28.04 -12.04 3.56
C ALA A 91 -29.42 -12.74 3.52
N ARG A 92 -29.55 -13.97 4.03
CA ARG A 92 -30.87 -14.62 4.23
C ARG A 92 -31.62 -14.01 5.40
N ASP A 93 -30.87 -13.55 6.40
CA ASP A 93 -31.42 -13.04 7.67
C ASP A 93 -31.32 -11.51 7.77
N ILE A 94 -30.42 -10.89 7.00
CA ILE A 94 -30.08 -9.47 7.08
C ILE A 94 -30.02 -8.88 5.67
N SER A 95 -30.76 -7.81 5.39
CA SER A 95 -30.62 -7.05 4.14
C SER A 95 -29.47 -6.05 4.26
N PHE A 96 -28.63 -5.96 3.22
CA PHE A 96 -27.59 -4.96 3.07
C PHE A 96 -28.06 -3.83 2.15
N ASP A 97 -27.64 -2.60 2.43
CA ASP A 97 -27.91 -1.43 1.58
C ASP A 97 -26.82 -1.29 0.49
N ALA A 98 -25.60 -1.71 0.77
CA ALA A 98 -24.48 -1.72 -0.19
C ALA A 98 -23.39 -2.72 0.19
N ILE A 99 -22.54 -3.00 -0.80
CA ILE A 99 -21.33 -3.81 -0.64
C ILE A 99 -20.11 -2.94 -0.96
N LEU A 100 -19.16 -2.91 -0.04
CA LEU A 100 -17.84 -2.32 -0.24
C LEU A 100 -16.80 -3.43 -0.25
N SER A 101 -16.01 -3.54 -1.31
CA SER A 101 -14.94 -4.51 -1.39
C SER A 101 -13.56 -3.86 -1.36
N GLN A 102 -12.61 -4.48 -0.70
CA GLN A 102 -11.22 -4.03 -0.63
C GLN A 102 -10.34 -5.01 -1.41
N HIS A 103 -9.55 -4.48 -2.36
CA HIS A 103 -8.69 -5.22 -3.29
C HIS A 103 -9.42 -6.11 -4.32
N ALA A 104 -8.68 -6.48 -5.37
CA ALA A 104 -9.20 -7.25 -6.52
C ALA A 104 -9.87 -8.58 -6.16
N ILE A 105 -9.31 -9.34 -5.19
CA ILE A 105 -9.86 -10.65 -4.79
C ILE A 105 -11.27 -10.51 -4.24
N SER A 106 -11.49 -9.51 -3.39
CA SER A 106 -12.80 -9.22 -2.79
C SER A 106 -13.74 -8.60 -3.82
N ALA A 107 -13.21 -7.79 -4.76
CA ALA A 107 -13.99 -7.20 -5.85
C ALA A 107 -14.63 -8.26 -6.75
N VAL A 108 -13.96 -9.41 -7.00
CA VAL A 108 -14.56 -10.54 -7.72
C VAL A 108 -15.80 -11.09 -6.97
N ALA A 109 -15.73 -11.17 -5.65
CA ALA A 109 -16.88 -11.63 -4.85
C ALA A 109 -18.00 -10.58 -4.85
N ALA A 110 -17.68 -9.32 -4.64
CA ALA A 110 -18.62 -8.20 -4.60
C ALA A 110 -19.38 -8.06 -5.92
N GLY A 111 -18.67 -8.12 -7.05
CA GLY A 111 -19.32 -8.05 -8.37
C GLY A 111 -20.31 -9.18 -8.63
N LYS A 112 -20.03 -10.41 -8.18
CA LYS A 112 -20.98 -11.52 -8.25
C LYS A 112 -22.15 -11.35 -7.30
N LEU A 113 -21.92 -10.74 -6.14
CA LEU A 113 -22.95 -10.46 -5.15
C LEU A 113 -23.91 -9.36 -5.59
N LYS A 114 -23.45 -8.39 -6.41
CA LYS A 114 -24.33 -7.39 -7.03
C LYS A 114 -25.49 -8.09 -7.79
N ALA A 115 -25.15 -9.07 -8.60
CA ALA A 115 -26.15 -9.84 -9.34
C ALA A 115 -27.02 -10.74 -8.44
N ASP A 116 -26.47 -11.25 -7.32
CA ASP A 116 -27.21 -12.11 -6.39
C ASP A 116 -28.18 -11.35 -5.50
N LEU A 117 -27.83 -10.13 -5.06
CA LEU A 117 -28.53 -9.38 -4.01
C LEU A 117 -29.24 -8.13 -4.53
N GLY A 118 -28.86 -7.64 -5.71
CA GLY A 118 -29.45 -6.43 -6.31
C GLY A 118 -29.10 -5.13 -5.57
N VAL A 119 -27.96 -5.10 -4.86
CA VAL A 119 -27.51 -3.92 -4.09
C VAL A 119 -26.32 -3.25 -4.75
N PRO A 120 -26.12 -1.92 -4.55
CA PRO A 120 -24.97 -1.21 -5.06
C PRO A 120 -23.64 -1.80 -4.57
N VAL A 121 -22.62 -1.74 -5.45
CA VAL A 121 -21.28 -2.25 -5.17
C VAL A 121 -20.22 -1.17 -5.43
N VAL A 122 -19.48 -0.84 -4.39
CA VAL A 122 -18.27 -0.01 -4.49
C VAL A 122 -17.03 -0.90 -4.40
N MET A 123 -16.14 -0.79 -5.37
CA MET A 123 -14.89 -1.54 -5.41
C MET A 123 -13.71 -0.63 -5.06
N ASN A 124 -13.00 -0.95 -3.98
CA ASN A 124 -11.82 -0.20 -3.53
C ASN A 124 -10.53 -0.96 -3.90
N PHE A 125 -9.73 -0.38 -4.79
CA PHE A 125 -8.45 -0.94 -5.25
C PHE A 125 -7.30 -0.14 -4.64
N LEU A 126 -6.67 -0.69 -3.62
CA LEU A 126 -5.50 -0.12 -2.96
C LEU A 126 -4.19 -0.46 -3.66
N ASP A 127 -4.23 -1.40 -4.60
CA ASP A 127 -3.08 -1.85 -5.37
C ASP A 127 -3.55 -2.41 -6.71
N PHE A 128 -2.67 -2.38 -7.71
CA PHE A 128 -2.77 -3.21 -8.91
C PHE A 128 -2.02 -4.52 -8.68
N LEU A 129 -2.69 -5.48 -8.03
CA LEU A 129 -2.05 -6.69 -7.49
C LEU A 129 -1.34 -7.54 -8.55
N THR A 130 -1.98 -7.76 -9.70
CA THR A 130 -1.36 -8.53 -10.78
C THR A 130 -0.25 -7.76 -11.48
N GLY A 131 -0.28 -6.42 -11.48
CA GLY A 131 0.76 -5.57 -12.02
C GLY A 131 2.11 -5.71 -11.27
N PHE A 132 2.10 -6.00 -9.97
CA PHE A 132 3.32 -6.30 -9.23
C PHE A 132 3.98 -7.63 -9.63
N MET A 133 3.21 -8.56 -10.21
CA MET A 133 3.74 -9.86 -10.66
C MET A 133 4.64 -9.73 -11.91
N GLU A 134 4.72 -8.55 -12.54
CA GLU A 134 5.68 -8.28 -13.63
C GLU A 134 7.13 -8.41 -13.18
N SER A 135 7.41 -8.15 -11.91
CA SER A 135 8.73 -8.36 -11.31
C SER A 135 9.08 -9.83 -11.03
N TRP A 136 8.11 -10.76 -11.20
CA TRP A 136 8.34 -12.18 -10.97
C TRP A 136 9.07 -12.83 -12.15
N PRO A 137 9.93 -13.83 -11.90
CA PRO A 137 10.57 -14.58 -12.98
C PRO A 137 9.56 -15.25 -13.91
N ALA A 138 9.84 -15.27 -15.22
CA ALA A 138 8.93 -15.84 -16.23
C ALA A 138 8.55 -17.31 -15.99
N TRP A 139 9.42 -18.09 -15.32
CA TRP A 139 9.13 -19.47 -14.93
C TRP A 139 8.11 -19.58 -13.79
N ALA A 140 8.01 -18.55 -12.94
CA ALA A 140 7.02 -18.49 -11.85
C ALA A 140 5.68 -17.91 -12.33
N MET A 141 5.72 -16.97 -13.28
CA MET A 141 4.56 -16.32 -13.88
C MET A 141 4.80 -16.13 -15.40
N PRO A 142 4.35 -17.07 -16.25
CA PRO A 142 4.46 -16.92 -17.70
C PRO A 142 3.79 -15.64 -18.20
N ARG A 143 4.44 -14.87 -19.06
CA ARG A 143 3.99 -13.54 -19.50
C ARG A 143 2.57 -13.54 -20.09
N PHE A 144 2.21 -14.56 -20.89
CA PHE A 144 0.85 -14.66 -21.47
C PHE A 144 -0.23 -14.86 -20.39
N VAL A 145 0.09 -15.60 -19.32
CA VAL A 145 -0.82 -15.77 -18.16
C VAL A 145 -0.96 -14.45 -17.42
N LEU A 146 0.16 -13.80 -17.16
CA LEU A 146 0.21 -12.50 -16.46
C LEU A 146 -0.65 -11.45 -17.19
N HIS A 147 -0.45 -11.28 -18.50
CA HIS A 147 -1.22 -10.30 -19.28
C HIS A 147 -2.74 -10.58 -19.21
N ARG A 148 -3.16 -11.85 -19.22
CA ARG A 148 -4.57 -12.22 -19.04
C ARG A 148 -5.08 -11.90 -17.65
N LEU A 149 -4.28 -12.13 -16.61
CA LEU A 149 -4.64 -11.81 -15.23
C LEU A 149 -4.74 -10.30 -15.01
N MET A 150 -3.80 -9.53 -15.54
CA MET A 150 -3.84 -8.06 -15.51
C MET A 150 -5.09 -7.52 -16.21
N ALA A 151 -5.35 -7.99 -17.45
CA ALA A 151 -6.55 -7.60 -18.19
C ALA A 151 -7.83 -8.02 -17.46
N TYR A 152 -7.84 -9.18 -16.80
CA TYR A 152 -8.97 -9.62 -15.99
C TYR A 152 -9.19 -8.70 -14.77
N GLU A 153 -8.14 -8.39 -14.01
CA GLU A 153 -8.22 -7.51 -12.84
C GLU A 153 -8.76 -6.13 -13.25
N LEU A 154 -8.19 -5.52 -14.29
CA LEU A 154 -8.63 -4.22 -14.79
C LEU A 154 -10.05 -4.24 -15.39
N SER A 155 -10.54 -5.41 -15.84
CA SER A 155 -11.90 -5.52 -16.34
C SER A 155 -12.97 -5.63 -15.26
N LEU A 156 -12.61 -5.87 -13.98
CA LEU A 156 -13.57 -6.19 -12.92
C LEU A 156 -14.67 -5.13 -12.74
N PRO A 157 -14.37 -3.81 -12.68
CA PRO A 157 -15.41 -2.80 -12.54
C PRO A 157 -16.43 -2.83 -13.67
N LYS A 158 -15.96 -2.81 -14.91
CA LYS A 158 -16.81 -2.85 -16.10
C LYS A 158 -17.57 -4.16 -16.23
N ARG A 159 -16.89 -5.29 -15.99
CA ARG A 159 -17.49 -6.65 -16.07
C ARG A 159 -18.67 -6.85 -15.13
N HIS A 160 -18.61 -6.21 -13.96
CA HIS A 160 -19.61 -6.37 -12.92
C HIS A 160 -20.49 -5.13 -12.76
N ASP A 161 -20.34 -4.14 -13.65
CA ASP A 161 -21.06 -2.88 -13.59
C ASP A 161 -21.02 -2.29 -12.17
N ALA A 162 -19.80 -2.12 -11.61
CA ALA A 162 -19.63 -1.53 -10.29
C ALA A 162 -20.22 -0.11 -10.26
N ASP A 163 -20.88 0.27 -9.17
CA ASP A 163 -21.54 1.58 -9.09
C ASP A 163 -20.54 2.70 -8.85
N ALA A 164 -19.43 2.41 -8.14
CA ALA A 164 -18.26 3.28 -8.05
C ALA A 164 -16.98 2.46 -7.82
N VAL A 165 -15.85 3.07 -8.17
CA VAL A 165 -14.52 2.50 -7.97
C VAL A 165 -13.63 3.51 -7.26
N LEU A 166 -13.12 3.13 -6.11
CA LEU A 166 -12.09 3.87 -5.40
C LEU A 166 -10.73 3.31 -5.84
N THR A 167 -9.80 4.19 -6.20
CA THR A 167 -8.46 3.79 -6.63
C THR A 167 -7.41 4.50 -5.79
N VAL A 168 -6.31 3.81 -5.49
CA VAL A 168 -5.22 4.39 -4.69
C VAL A 168 -4.50 5.54 -5.38
N SER A 169 -4.61 5.66 -6.72
CA SER A 169 -3.96 6.70 -7.51
C SER A 169 -4.71 7.05 -8.77
N ASP A 170 -4.42 8.22 -9.31
CA ASP A 170 -4.91 8.67 -10.62
C ASP A 170 -4.43 7.74 -11.75
N GLU A 171 -3.22 7.14 -11.62
CA GLU A 171 -2.68 6.20 -12.60
C GLU A 171 -3.50 4.91 -12.67
N LEU A 172 -3.91 4.37 -11.52
CA LEU A 172 -4.78 3.19 -11.50
C LEU A 172 -6.18 3.51 -12.05
N ALA A 173 -6.71 4.71 -11.75
CA ALA A 173 -7.97 5.17 -12.33
C ALA A 173 -7.88 5.27 -13.85
N ARG A 174 -6.78 5.81 -14.39
CA ARG A 174 -6.52 5.88 -15.83
C ARG A 174 -6.54 4.51 -16.50
N LEU A 175 -5.91 3.49 -15.87
CA LEU A 175 -5.93 2.12 -16.40
C LEU A 175 -7.35 1.53 -16.43
N PHE A 176 -8.18 1.78 -15.42
CA PHE A 176 -9.58 1.36 -15.45
C PHE A 176 -10.38 2.08 -16.54
N ALA A 177 -10.17 3.39 -16.74
CA ALA A 177 -10.81 4.16 -17.81
C ALA A 177 -10.44 3.61 -19.20
N GLU A 178 -9.18 3.19 -19.41
CA GLU A 178 -8.73 2.58 -20.66
C GLU A 178 -9.43 1.24 -21.00
N THR A 179 -9.96 0.56 -19.99
CA THR A 179 -10.82 -0.61 -20.24
C THR A 179 -12.24 -0.24 -20.70
N GLY A 180 -12.55 1.05 -20.72
CA GLY A 180 -13.87 1.59 -21.03
C GLY A 180 -14.84 1.55 -19.85
N TYR A 181 -14.36 1.60 -18.63
CA TYR A 181 -15.18 1.90 -17.45
C TYR A 181 -15.40 3.41 -17.35
N GLU A 182 -16.57 3.82 -16.88
CA GLU A 182 -17.01 5.22 -16.86
C GLU A 182 -16.17 6.06 -15.90
N THR A 183 -15.64 7.18 -16.37
CA THR A 183 -14.69 8.02 -15.63
C THR A 183 -15.33 8.78 -14.47
N ASP A 184 -16.60 9.09 -14.54
CA ASP A 184 -17.39 9.74 -13.48
C ASP A 184 -17.65 8.83 -12.28
N ARG A 185 -17.48 7.51 -12.45
CA ARG A 185 -17.55 6.52 -11.38
C ARG A 185 -16.16 6.15 -10.82
N LEU A 186 -15.08 6.79 -11.30
CA LEU A 186 -13.70 6.56 -10.83
C LEU A 186 -13.29 7.65 -9.85
N HIS A 187 -12.96 7.27 -8.63
CA HIS A 187 -12.61 8.21 -7.56
C HIS A 187 -11.24 7.88 -6.98
N PRO A 188 -10.18 8.62 -7.35
CA PRO A 188 -8.86 8.45 -6.75
C PRO A 188 -8.88 8.85 -5.27
N ILE A 189 -8.68 7.86 -4.41
CA ILE A 189 -8.59 8.00 -2.94
C ILE A 189 -7.18 7.61 -2.54
N ARG A 190 -6.30 8.59 -2.39
CA ARG A 190 -4.87 8.39 -2.13
C ARG A 190 -4.63 7.70 -0.79
N TYR A 191 -3.46 7.09 -0.65
CA TYR A 191 -3.07 6.47 0.61
C TYR A 191 -2.79 7.53 1.68
N GLY A 192 -3.29 7.31 2.88
CA GLY A 192 -3.12 8.22 4.00
C GLY A 192 -2.04 7.79 5.00
N HIS A 193 -1.86 8.57 6.05
CA HIS A 193 -1.03 8.24 7.20
C HIS A 193 -1.72 8.65 8.51
N ASP A 194 -1.23 8.13 9.62
CA ASP A 194 -1.70 8.54 10.95
C ASP A 194 -0.91 9.76 11.43
N THR A 195 -1.54 10.94 11.42
CA THR A 195 -0.91 12.20 11.84
C THR A 195 -0.59 12.25 13.34
N LYS A 196 -1.16 11.36 14.16
CA LYS A 196 -0.80 11.23 15.58
C LYS A 196 0.51 10.47 15.78
N LEU A 197 0.80 9.52 14.86
CA LEU A 197 2.02 8.72 14.89
C LEU A 197 3.17 9.38 14.13
N PHE A 198 2.90 9.78 12.88
CA PHE A 198 3.89 10.37 11.98
C PHE A 198 3.83 11.89 12.06
N GLN A 199 4.46 12.44 13.09
CA GLN A 199 4.57 13.88 13.29
C GLN A 199 5.95 14.37 12.84
N LEU A 200 6.00 15.60 12.36
CA LEU A 200 7.25 16.27 12.00
C LEU A 200 8.31 16.12 13.11
N ARG A 201 9.50 15.69 12.73
CA ARG A 201 10.64 15.53 13.62
C ARG A 201 11.84 16.30 13.08
N THR A 202 12.29 17.31 13.83
CA THR A 202 13.36 18.24 13.42
C THR A 202 14.67 18.07 14.17
N GLY A 203 14.74 17.20 15.18
CA GLY A 203 15.92 16.97 16.00
C GLY A 203 16.46 15.54 15.96
N ASN A 204 17.73 15.36 16.37
CA ASN A 204 18.40 14.06 16.55
C ASN A 204 18.54 13.19 15.30
N ARG A 205 18.53 13.77 14.09
CA ARG A 205 18.83 13.05 12.86
C ARG A 205 20.30 12.69 12.79
N LYS A 206 20.59 11.51 12.26
CA LYS A 206 21.92 11.05 11.89
C LYS A 206 22.07 11.24 10.38
N PRO A 207 22.73 12.33 9.93
CA PRO A 207 22.75 12.72 8.51
C PRO A 207 23.19 11.59 7.58
N GLU A 208 24.17 10.77 8.01
CA GLU A 208 24.71 9.65 7.24
C GLU A 208 23.83 8.38 7.25
N THR A 209 22.61 8.43 7.77
CA THR A 209 21.73 7.26 7.81
C THR A 209 20.70 7.30 6.67
N VAL A 210 20.79 6.33 5.78
CA VAL A 210 19.83 6.06 4.70
C VAL A 210 18.85 4.99 5.19
N ALA A 211 17.57 5.31 5.24
CA ALA A 211 16.57 4.40 5.78
C ALA A 211 15.55 3.91 4.74
N MET A 212 15.11 2.69 4.91
CA MET A 212 13.94 2.11 4.25
C MET A 212 13.14 1.29 5.25
N HIS A 213 11.79 1.37 5.22
CA HIS A 213 10.95 0.59 6.12
C HIS A 213 9.85 -0.20 5.41
N GLY A 214 9.23 -1.13 6.12
CA GLY A 214 8.09 -1.95 5.70
C GLY A 214 8.48 -3.33 5.19
N SER A 215 7.77 -3.85 4.19
CA SER A 215 8.12 -5.12 3.56
C SER A 215 9.27 -4.95 2.55
N PHE A 216 10.10 -5.98 2.44
CA PHE A 216 11.27 -6.00 1.56
C PHE A 216 11.15 -7.13 0.54
N ASP A 217 10.37 -6.88 -0.51
CA ASP A 217 10.20 -7.82 -1.64
C ASP A 217 11.20 -7.56 -2.76
N THR A 218 11.22 -8.41 -3.75
CA THR A 218 12.13 -8.31 -4.91
C THR A 218 11.90 -7.03 -5.74
N HIS A 219 10.67 -6.52 -5.78
CA HIS A 219 10.38 -5.25 -6.45
C HIS A 219 10.82 -4.02 -5.63
N HIS A 220 11.02 -4.17 -4.31
CA HIS A 220 11.55 -3.13 -3.43
C HIS A 220 13.08 -3.11 -3.41
N LEU A 221 13.71 -4.30 -3.44
CA LEU A 221 15.14 -4.51 -3.25
C LEU A 221 15.75 -5.29 -4.43
N GLY A 222 15.41 -4.87 -5.65
CA GLY A 222 15.93 -5.44 -6.87
C GLY A 222 17.30 -4.88 -7.29
N PRO A 223 17.68 -5.02 -8.57
CA PRO A 223 18.94 -4.54 -9.13
C PRO A 223 19.24 -3.08 -8.86
N ILE A 224 18.21 -2.19 -8.92
CA ILE A 224 18.36 -0.75 -8.64
C ILE A 224 18.84 -0.54 -7.20
N ALA A 225 18.18 -1.14 -6.23
CA ALA A 225 18.52 -1.02 -4.82
C ALA A 225 19.93 -1.59 -4.53
N ILE A 226 20.23 -2.77 -5.06
CA ILE A 226 21.53 -3.44 -4.86
C ILE A 226 22.65 -2.55 -5.39
N ARG A 227 22.54 -2.08 -6.64
CA ARG A 227 23.55 -1.23 -7.27
C ARG A 227 23.70 0.09 -6.51
N ALA A 228 22.60 0.76 -6.20
CA ALA A 228 22.62 2.03 -5.47
C ALA A 228 23.33 1.91 -4.12
N ILE A 229 23.00 0.89 -3.32
CA ILE A 229 23.60 0.71 -1.99
C ILE A 229 25.11 0.41 -2.09
N ILE A 230 25.54 -0.38 -3.08
CA ILE A 230 26.97 -0.64 -3.32
C ILE A 230 27.69 0.66 -3.66
N ASP A 231 27.18 1.43 -4.62
CA ASP A 231 27.82 2.67 -5.08
C ASP A 231 27.88 3.73 -3.97
N ILE A 232 26.80 3.87 -3.18
CA ILE A 232 26.79 4.76 -2.02
C ILE A 232 27.82 4.32 -0.96
N ALA A 233 27.87 3.02 -0.64
CA ALA A 233 28.78 2.49 0.37
C ALA A 233 30.26 2.65 -0.03
N LEU A 234 30.58 2.55 -1.33
CA LEU A 234 31.92 2.76 -1.85
C LEU A 234 32.31 4.24 -1.86
N ALA A 235 31.38 5.14 -2.24
CA ALA A 235 31.62 6.58 -2.29
C ALA A 235 31.63 7.24 -0.90
N ARG A 236 30.80 6.71 0.04
CA ARG A 236 30.61 7.23 1.39
C ARG A 236 30.65 6.10 2.42
N PRO A 237 31.84 5.61 2.84
CA PRO A 237 31.99 4.46 3.75
C PRO A 237 31.39 4.69 5.15
N GLU A 238 31.16 5.94 5.56
CA GLU A 238 30.49 6.30 6.81
C GLU A 238 28.97 6.04 6.77
N THR A 239 28.35 5.97 5.58
CA THR A 239 26.91 5.80 5.41
C THR A 239 26.41 4.48 6.05
N ARG A 240 25.32 4.60 6.80
CA ARG A 240 24.59 3.50 7.44
C ARG A 240 23.27 3.27 6.71
N PHE A 241 22.99 2.03 6.35
CA PHE A 241 21.74 1.63 5.73
C PHE A 241 20.86 0.94 6.77
N LEU A 242 19.74 1.57 7.12
CA LEU A 242 18.81 1.11 8.14
C LEU A 242 17.54 0.55 7.49
N PHE A 243 17.35 -0.75 7.59
CA PHE A 243 16.16 -1.46 7.13
C PHE A 243 15.24 -1.75 8.32
N ILE A 244 14.09 -1.06 8.39
CA ILE A 244 13.12 -1.19 9.49
C ILE A 244 12.01 -2.12 9.04
N GLY A 245 12.06 -3.38 9.45
CA GLY A 245 11.10 -4.42 9.07
C GLY A 245 11.69 -5.82 9.13
N THR A 246 10.84 -6.81 8.88
CA THR A 246 11.25 -8.21 8.91
C THR A 246 12.29 -8.52 7.84
N GLU A 247 13.34 -9.25 8.20
CA GLU A 247 14.34 -9.73 7.26
C GLU A 247 13.71 -10.76 6.29
N THR A 248 13.69 -10.42 5.00
CA THR A 248 13.18 -11.28 3.92
C THR A 248 14.32 -11.90 3.11
N ASP A 249 14.01 -12.87 2.26
CA ASP A 249 14.99 -13.45 1.36
C ASP A 249 15.55 -12.42 0.34
N ALA A 250 14.73 -11.43 -0.04
CA ALA A 250 15.20 -10.32 -0.88
C ALA A 250 16.24 -9.47 -0.15
N LEU A 251 16.00 -9.12 1.14
CA LEU A 251 16.95 -8.38 1.96
C LEU A 251 18.24 -9.18 2.21
N LYS A 252 18.13 -10.48 2.49
CA LYS A 252 19.30 -11.37 2.61
C LYS A 252 20.12 -11.40 1.33
N THR A 253 19.46 -11.50 0.18
CA THR A 253 20.10 -11.49 -1.13
C THR A 253 20.84 -10.18 -1.39
N LEU A 254 20.17 -9.04 -1.13
CA LEU A 254 20.78 -7.72 -1.20
C LEU A 254 22.02 -7.64 -0.29
N ALA A 255 21.88 -8.00 0.99
CA ALA A 255 22.95 -7.94 1.96
C ALA A 255 24.17 -8.80 1.55
N LYS A 256 23.93 -10.00 0.99
CA LYS A 256 24.98 -10.86 0.46
C LYS A 256 25.74 -10.21 -0.70
N ARG A 257 25.02 -9.59 -1.64
CA ARG A 257 25.63 -8.91 -2.80
C ARG A 257 26.41 -7.67 -2.36
N VAL A 258 25.81 -6.84 -1.51
CA VAL A 258 26.48 -5.64 -1.00
C VAL A 258 27.76 -6.00 -0.25
N ARG A 259 27.76 -7.02 0.62
CA ARG A 259 28.97 -7.46 1.34
C ARG A 259 30.05 -8.02 0.42
N ALA A 260 29.69 -8.59 -0.74
CA ALA A 260 30.66 -9.07 -1.71
C ALA A 260 31.38 -7.93 -2.42
N ASP A 261 30.65 -6.87 -2.81
CA ASP A 261 31.14 -5.79 -3.67
C ASP A 261 31.57 -4.54 -2.86
N ALA A 262 30.99 -4.35 -1.65
CA ALA A 262 31.34 -3.28 -0.70
C ALA A 262 31.41 -3.85 0.74
N PRO A 263 32.51 -4.55 1.11
CA PRO A 263 32.62 -5.26 2.40
C PRO A 263 32.53 -4.36 3.64
N SER A 264 32.85 -3.09 3.51
CA SER A 264 32.79 -2.08 4.60
C SER A 264 31.38 -1.49 4.80
N ALA A 265 30.40 -1.85 3.96
CA ALA A 265 29.02 -1.31 4.04
C ALA A 265 28.36 -1.64 5.39
N LYS A 266 27.77 -0.63 6.01
CA LYS A 266 27.12 -0.73 7.33
C LYS A 266 25.61 -0.98 7.13
N LEU A 267 25.23 -2.26 7.01
CA LEU A 267 23.83 -2.67 6.87
C LEU A 267 23.26 -3.09 8.23
N GLU A 268 22.14 -2.50 8.60
CA GLU A 268 21.39 -2.81 9.82
C GLU A 268 19.95 -3.16 9.47
N CYS A 269 19.45 -4.29 9.98
CA CYS A 269 18.04 -4.69 9.92
C CYS A 269 17.47 -4.79 11.32
N THR A 270 16.38 -4.09 11.60
CA THR A 270 15.78 -4.07 12.94
C THR A 270 14.97 -5.33 13.26
N GLY A 271 14.63 -6.14 12.27
CA GLY A 271 13.54 -7.11 12.41
C GLY A 271 12.17 -6.43 12.44
N PHE A 272 11.14 -7.18 12.80
CA PHE A 272 9.78 -6.65 12.93
C PHE A 272 9.74 -5.55 13.98
N VAL A 273 9.16 -4.40 13.61
CA VAL A 273 8.91 -3.26 14.50
C VAL A 273 7.41 -2.98 14.50
N PRO A 274 6.76 -2.86 15.67
CA PRO A 274 5.37 -2.42 15.76
C PRO A 274 5.16 -1.08 15.05
N TYR A 275 4.06 -0.92 14.33
CA TYR A 275 3.81 0.27 13.50
C TYR A 275 3.93 1.59 14.28
N ALA A 276 3.48 1.60 15.53
CA ALA A 276 3.59 2.77 16.41
C ALA A 276 5.04 3.18 16.74
N GLU A 277 6.01 2.27 16.61
CA GLU A 277 7.43 2.55 16.89
C GLU A 277 8.21 2.96 15.63
N VAL A 278 7.67 2.69 14.43
CA VAL A 278 8.31 3.00 13.15
C VAL A 278 8.71 4.48 13.03
N PRO A 279 7.86 5.47 13.39
CA PRO A 279 8.21 6.88 13.31
C PRO A 279 9.42 7.26 14.17
N GLY A 280 9.58 6.58 15.32
CA GLY A 280 10.73 6.79 16.22
C GLY A 280 12.05 6.36 15.61
N ARG A 281 12.05 5.27 14.87
CA ARG A 281 13.22 4.76 14.16
C ARG A 281 13.54 5.57 12.90
N LEU A 282 12.53 5.85 12.08
CA LEU A 282 12.66 6.64 10.85
C LEU A 282 13.10 8.08 11.12
N GLY A 283 12.58 8.71 12.18
CA GLY A 283 12.91 10.10 12.51
C GLY A 283 14.39 10.33 12.85
N GLN A 284 15.19 9.26 13.05
CA GLN A 284 16.63 9.34 13.25
C GLN A 284 17.42 9.29 11.92
N ALA A 285 16.80 8.96 10.80
CA ALA A 285 17.49 8.89 9.51
C ALA A 285 17.74 10.28 8.91
N GLY A 286 18.78 10.39 8.09
CA GLY A 286 19.06 11.57 7.28
C GLY A 286 18.18 11.62 6.02
N ILE A 287 17.93 10.47 5.41
CA ILE A 287 17.20 10.35 4.15
C ILE A 287 16.41 9.03 4.09
N GLY A 288 15.23 9.05 3.46
CA GLY A 288 14.46 7.88 3.09
C GLY A 288 14.68 7.48 1.63
N ILE A 289 14.69 6.19 1.33
CA ILE A 289 14.83 5.72 -0.06
C ILE A 289 13.69 4.80 -0.48
N ILE A 290 13.31 4.91 -1.77
CA ILE A 290 12.29 4.07 -2.41
C ILE A 290 12.81 3.63 -3.79
N PRO A 291 13.78 2.68 -3.82
CA PRO A 291 14.44 2.24 -5.05
C PRO A 291 13.66 1.12 -5.75
N TYR A 292 12.38 1.35 -6.02
CA TYR A 292 11.50 0.32 -6.57
C TYR A 292 11.83 0.00 -8.02
N GLU A 293 11.76 -1.27 -8.36
CA GLU A 293 11.83 -1.73 -9.74
C GLU A 293 10.57 -1.30 -10.52
N PRO A 294 10.69 -0.98 -11.82
CA PRO A 294 9.56 -0.61 -12.63
C PRO A 294 8.61 -1.80 -12.85
N SER A 295 7.32 -1.57 -12.63
CA SER A 295 6.24 -2.50 -12.98
C SER A 295 4.93 -1.71 -13.04
N SER A 296 3.92 -2.23 -13.73
CA SER A 296 2.59 -1.61 -13.75
C SER A 296 2.02 -1.46 -12.35
N GLY A 297 2.22 -2.46 -11.47
CA GLY A 297 1.81 -2.37 -10.06
C GLY A 297 2.53 -1.27 -9.30
N ALA A 298 3.86 -1.14 -9.47
CA ALA A 298 4.63 -0.09 -8.83
C ALA A 298 4.22 1.31 -9.31
N HIS A 299 3.98 1.48 -10.61
CA HIS A 299 3.49 2.75 -11.16
C HIS A 299 2.10 3.15 -10.67
N CYS A 300 1.21 2.17 -10.43
CA CYS A 300 -0.12 2.43 -9.89
C CYS A 300 -0.13 2.71 -8.38
N ALA A 301 0.90 2.31 -7.65
CA ALA A 301 0.94 2.46 -6.20
C ALA A 301 1.06 3.94 -5.77
N PHE A 302 0.24 4.34 -4.80
CA PHE A 302 0.49 5.56 -4.03
C PHE A 302 1.27 5.16 -2.78
N VAL A 303 2.60 5.22 -2.88
CA VAL A 303 3.52 4.57 -1.95
C VAL A 303 3.43 5.17 -0.54
N ALA A 304 2.89 4.42 0.40
CA ALA A 304 2.74 4.82 1.81
C ALA A 304 4.05 5.32 2.43
N LYS A 305 5.18 4.66 2.12
CA LYS A 305 6.50 5.05 2.65
C LYS A 305 6.86 6.51 2.32
N LEU A 306 6.52 6.98 1.10
CA LEU A 306 6.80 8.36 0.70
C LEU A 306 5.94 9.34 1.51
N VAL A 307 4.67 9.02 1.75
CA VAL A 307 3.77 9.81 2.60
C VAL A 307 4.31 9.90 4.03
N GLU A 308 4.71 8.77 4.60
CA GLU A 308 5.22 8.68 5.96
C GLU A 308 6.58 9.38 6.13
N TYR A 309 7.48 9.28 5.14
CA TYR A 309 8.75 10.04 5.15
C TYR A 309 8.49 11.54 5.07
N ALA A 310 7.62 11.97 4.17
CA ALA A 310 7.25 13.37 4.03
C ALA A 310 6.58 13.92 5.31
N ALA A 311 5.71 13.14 5.95
CA ALA A 311 5.07 13.50 7.22
C ALA A 311 6.08 13.72 8.35
N LEU A 312 7.16 12.92 8.38
CA LEU A 312 8.28 13.11 9.32
C LEU A 312 9.22 14.25 8.93
N GLY A 313 9.02 14.90 7.78
CA GLY A 313 9.93 15.88 7.20
C GLY A 313 11.27 15.28 6.75
N LEU A 314 11.31 13.99 6.44
CA LEU A 314 12.51 13.28 5.97
C LEU A 314 12.68 13.51 4.47
N PRO A 315 13.83 13.99 3.99
CA PRO A 315 14.14 14.02 2.57
C PRO A 315 14.08 12.62 1.94
N VAL A 316 13.66 12.52 0.68
CA VAL A 316 13.42 11.24 0.02
C VAL A 316 14.01 11.20 -1.37
N VAL A 317 14.67 10.10 -1.74
CA VAL A 317 14.90 9.71 -3.13
C VAL A 317 14.01 8.53 -3.49
N SER A 318 13.24 8.65 -4.55
CA SER A 318 12.34 7.63 -5.07
C SER A 318 12.55 7.40 -6.55
N THR A 319 12.36 6.18 -7.03
CA THR A 319 12.16 5.96 -8.46
C THR A 319 10.87 6.66 -8.92
N PRO A 320 10.74 7.06 -10.22
CA PRO A 320 9.70 7.96 -10.69
C PRO A 320 8.37 7.21 -10.93
N LEU A 321 7.77 6.73 -9.84
CA LEU A 321 6.50 6.00 -9.84
C LEU A 321 5.34 6.97 -10.16
N ALA A 322 4.55 6.69 -11.20
CA ALA A 322 3.51 7.58 -11.69
C ALA A 322 2.46 7.94 -10.63
N GLY A 323 2.05 6.96 -9.82
CA GLY A 323 1.02 7.13 -8.79
C GLY A 323 1.36 8.16 -7.72
N VAL A 324 2.64 8.36 -7.39
CA VAL A 324 3.07 9.37 -6.40
C VAL A 324 3.64 10.62 -7.05
N LYS A 325 4.19 10.51 -8.27
CA LYS A 325 4.91 11.61 -8.91
C LYS A 325 4.03 12.86 -9.08
N ALA A 326 2.80 12.71 -9.54
CA ALA A 326 1.89 13.83 -9.74
C ALA A 326 1.64 14.65 -8.45
N TYR A 327 1.63 14.00 -7.28
CA TYR A 327 1.41 14.67 -6.00
C TYR A 327 2.68 15.28 -5.41
N PHE A 328 3.81 14.58 -5.54
CA PHE A 328 5.09 14.97 -4.91
C PHE A 328 6.08 15.65 -5.87
N ASP A 329 5.73 15.84 -7.14
CA ASP A 329 6.60 16.53 -8.09
C ASP A 329 6.87 17.97 -7.65
N ASN A 330 8.06 18.48 -7.99
CA ASN A 330 8.52 19.83 -7.63
C ASN A 330 8.57 20.11 -6.12
N GLN A 331 8.69 19.07 -5.27
CA GLN A 331 8.94 19.24 -3.85
C GLN A 331 10.46 19.16 -3.60
N PRO A 332 11.13 20.22 -3.05
CA PRO A 332 12.58 20.21 -2.85
C PRO A 332 13.11 19.07 -1.99
N SER A 333 12.27 18.54 -1.08
CA SER A 333 12.60 17.40 -0.22
C SER A 333 12.28 16.03 -0.82
N VAL A 334 11.76 15.97 -2.06
CA VAL A 334 11.50 14.72 -2.78
C VAL A 334 12.18 14.74 -4.13
N ARG A 335 13.12 13.84 -4.35
CA ARG A 335 13.83 13.67 -5.62
C ARG A 335 13.37 12.40 -6.32
N PHE A 336 12.90 12.54 -7.55
CA PHE A 336 12.62 11.40 -8.41
C PHE A 336 13.84 11.09 -9.27
N SER A 337 14.46 9.94 -9.00
CA SER A 337 15.61 9.42 -9.73
C SER A 337 15.17 8.49 -10.87
N ALA A 338 15.98 8.35 -11.89
CA ALA A 338 15.73 7.37 -12.96
C ALA A 338 15.68 5.92 -12.42
N PHE A 339 15.11 5.00 -13.21
CA PHE A 339 15.18 3.55 -12.94
C PHE A 339 16.58 3.00 -13.27
N ASP A 340 17.59 3.59 -12.65
CA ASP A 340 18.99 3.25 -12.79
C ASP A 340 19.69 3.33 -11.42
N GLY A 341 20.37 2.27 -11.03
CA GLY A 341 20.98 2.17 -9.70
C GLY A 341 22.14 3.15 -9.47
N ALA A 342 22.93 3.45 -10.50
CA ALA A 342 24.05 4.38 -10.38
C ALA A 342 23.53 5.84 -10.28
N GLN A 343 22.55 6.20 -11.11
CA GLN A 343 21.91 7.51 -11.00
C GLN A 343 21.19 7.67 -9.65
N PHE A 344 20.50 6.62 -9.18
CA PHE A 344 19.85 6.64 -7.88
C PHE A 344 20.87 6.85 -6.75
N ALA A 345 22.04 6.21 -6.81
CA ALA A 345 23.12 6.43 -5.85
C ALA A 345 23.60 7.89 -5.85
N ASN A 346 23.85 8.45 -7.04
CA ASN A 346 24.28 9.84 -7.18
C ASN A 346 23.26 10.81 -6.58
N ASP A 347 21.97 10.60 -6.83
CA ASP A 347 20.89 11.42 -6.29
C ASP A 347 20.79 11.33 -4.76
N VAL A 348 21.02 10.14 -4.18
CA VAL A 348 21.09 9.96 -2.72
C VAL A 348 22.30 10.68 -2.14
N ILE A 349 23.49 10.52 -2.74
CA ILE A 349 24.74 11.17 -2.30
C ILE A 349 24.58 12.69 -2.34
N ASP A 350 24.10 13.23 -3.46
CA ASP A 350 23.88 14.67 -3.60
C ASP A 350 22.88 15.21 -2.55
N LEU A 351 21.81 14.48 -2.25
CA LEU A 351 20.83 14.88 -1.25
C LEU A 351 21.37 14.77 0.20
N LEU A 352 22.33 13.86 0.45
CA LEU A 352 23.05 13.78 1.72
C LEU A 352 24.05 14.94 1.88
N ASP A 353 24.74 15.33 0.79
CA ASP A 353 25.72 16.43 0.79
C ASP A 353 25.04 17.80 0.79
N ASN A 354 23.92 17.93 0.08
CA ASN A 354 23.16 19.15 -0.11
C ASN A 354 21.70 18.97 0.33
N PRO A 355 21.41 18.78 1.63
CA PRO A 355 20.05 18.58 2.10
C PRO A 355 19.18 19.81 1.81
N PRO A 356 17.90 19.61 1.49
CA PRO A 356 16.98 20.71 1.23
C PRO A 356 16.83 21.57 2.50
N PRO A 357 16.51 22.88 2.35
CA PRO A 357 16.20 23.71 3.49
C PRO A 357 15.11 23.09 4.36
N GLN A 358 15.30 23.09 5.67
CA GLN A 358 14.37 22.48 6.63
C GLN A 358 12.94 23.01 6.45
N VAL A 359 12.77 24.29 6.14
CA VAL A 359 11.46 24.92 5.90
C VAL A 359 10.68 24.26 4.76
N GLU A 360 11.35 23.71 3.73
CA GLU A 360 10.68 23.01 2.63
C GLU A 360 10.16 21.63 3.07
N SER A 361 10.95 20.91 3.86
CA SER A 361 10.51 19.65 4.47
C SER A 361 9.33 19.85 5.44
N GLU A 362 9.35 20.92 6.23
CA GLU A 362 8.26 21.30 7.14
C GLU A 362 6.98 21.68 6.37
N ARG A 363 7.13 22.44 5.28
CA ARG A 363 6.00 22.79 4.40
C ARG A 363 5.34 21.54 3.81
N LEU A 364 6.14 20.61 3.29
CA LEU A 364 5.63 19.36 2.75
C LEU A 364 4.98 18.50 3.84
N ALA A 365 5.59 18.37 5.02
CA ALA A 365 5.02 17.63 6.14
C ALA A 365 3.64 18.19 6.56
N LYS A 366 3.50 19.52 6.63
CA LYS A 366 2.22 20.18 6.93
C LYS A 366 1.17 19.92 5.86
N ARG A 367 1.55 19.99 4.58
CA ARG A 367 0.65 19.68 3.47
C ARG A 367 0.14 18.25 3.55
N VAL A 368 1.06 17.28 3.71
CA VAL A 368 0.75 15.86 3.84
C VAL A 368 -0.15 15.60 5.05
N ALA A 369 0.13 16.21 6.20
CA ALA A 369 -0.72 16.08 7.39
C ALA A 369 -2.14 16.62 7.18
N THR A 370 -2.31 17.64 6.36
CA THR A 370 -3.64 18.24 6.08
C THR A 370 -4.42 17.46 5.02
N GLU A 371 -3.74 16.99 3.96
CA GLU A 371 -4.40 16.43 2.78
C GLU A 371 -4.49 14.90 2.81
N LEU A 372 -3.53 14.23 3.48
CA LEU A 372 -3.35 12.78 3.50
C LEU A 372 -3.45 12.17 4.91
N ASP A 373 -4.13 12.84 5.86
CA ASP A 373 -4.53 12.18 7.11
C ASP A 373 -5.60 11.13 6.83
N TRP A 374 -5.51 9.97 7.48
CA TRP A 374 -6.47 8.88 7.29
C TRP A 374 -7.92 9.32 7.53
N THR A 375 -8.15 10.27 8.45
CA THR A 375 -9.52 10.76 8.71
C THR A 375 -10.07 11.53 7.50
N VAL A 376 -9.23 12.30 6.82
CA VAL A 376 -9.59 13.04 5.60
C VAL A 376 -9.79 12.08 4.43
N ILE A 377 -8.87 11.12 4.26
CA ILE A 377 -8.92 10.14 3.17
C ILE A 377 -10.15 9.23 3.30
N CYS A 378 -10.40 8.68 4.50
CA CYS A 378 -11.55 7.81 4.72
C CYS A 378 -12.87 8.57 4.65
N ALA A 379 -12.91 9.84 5.08
CA ALA A 379 -14.11 10.67 4.91
C ALA A 379 -14.48 10.80 3.43
N ARG A 380 -13.51 11.10 2.55
CA ARG A 380 -13.74 11.17 1.10
C ARG A 380 -14.21 9.82 0.52
N ALA A 381 -13.63 8.70 0.98
CA ALA A 381 -14.05 7.38 0.54
C ALA A 381 -15.50 7.07 0.92
N VAL A 382 -15.90 7.43 2.15
CA VAL A 382 -17.27 7.24 2.64
C VAL A 382 -18.25 8.18 1.93
N ASP A 383 -17.85 9.43 1.61
CA ASP A 383 -18.67 10.35 0.81
C ASP A 383 -19.05 9.73 -0.55
N GLN A 384 -18.09 9.07 -1.23
CA GLN A 384 -18.35 8.39 -2.50
C GLN A 384 -19.26 7.17 -2.32
N LEU A 385 -19.12 6.42 -1.22
CA LEU A 385 -20.02 5.30 -0.92
C LEU A 385 -21.45 5.79 -0.65
N GLU A 386 -21.61 6.84 0.13
CA GLU A 386 -22.92 7.44 0.44
C GLU A 386 -23.61 7.98 -0.82
N ALA A 387 -22.87 8.62 -1.72
CA ALA A 387 -23.38 9.17 -2.98
C ALA A 387 -23.92 8.10 -3.95
N VAL A 388 -23.46 6.86 -3.83
CA VAL A 388 -23.96 5.74 -4.67
C VAL A 388 -25.26 5.15 -4.11
N VAL A 389 -25.52 5.28 -2.80
CA VAL A 389 -26.64 4.61 -2.12
C VAL A 389 -27.81 5.55 -1.90
N LEU A 390 -27.53 6.84 -1.71
CA LEU A 390 -28.51 7.91 -1.45
C LEU A 390 -28.98 8.58 -2.73
#